data_cef410ee7a83908889d88199694ccec2
#
_entry.id   cef410ee7a83908889d88199694ccec2
#
_cell.length_a   1.000
_cell.length_b   1.000
_cell.length_c   1.000
_cell.angle_alpha   90.00
_cell.angle_beta   90.00
_cell.angle_gamma   90.00
#
_symmetry.space_group_name_H-M   'P 1'
#
loop_
_entity.id
_entity.type
_entity.pdbx_description
1 polymer ?
#
loop_
_entity_poly.entity_id
_entity_poly.type
_entity_poly.pdbx_seq_one_letter_code
_entity_poly.pdbx_strand_id
1 'polypeptide(L)'
;MKNFQIYNPDTKIKDLLQYKVNNLTKPKGSLGRLEELAIQVGMIQQSLSPELHNPHNIIFAADHGITEENVSISPREVTWQQCIHFLKSNGGGVNFLCRQHGFTLKVVDAGVDFDFPSDVGIIDMKIRKCTRNYVHEPAMTADEMDLCIERGAEIVRDINIVGCNIVSFGEMGIGNTSSSSLWMTCLTNIPLLQCVGAGAGLNDEGVRHKYNVLKKALDNYRGDRLVESIMCHFGGYEMVMAVGAMLQAAELKMTILIDGFIMTNCLLVASRLYPEVLPYAIFGHCSNESGHTLLLDALNVHPLLNLEMRLGEGTGAICAYPILDSAVRMINEMDSFEKGKVTKYFNK
;
A
#
# COMPACT_ATOMS: atom_id res chain seq x y z
N MET A 1 21.30 2.68 1.07
CA MET A 1 19.86 3.05 0.97
C MET A 1 19.68 4.55 1.17
N LYS A 2 18.71 5.18 0.46
CA LYS A 2 18.32 6.59 0.67
C LYS A 2 17.92 6.82 2.13
N ASN A 3 18.35 7.95 2.70
CA ASN A 3 17.94 8.38 4.04
C ASN A 3 16.73 9.32 3.92
N PHE A 4 15.64 8.99 4.63
CA PHE A 4 14.41 9.77 4.67
C PHE A 4 14.30 10.55 5.99
N GLN A 5 13.73 11.75 5.94
CA GLN A 5 13.49 12.58 7.13
C GLN A 5 11.98 12.57 7.45
N ILE A 6 11.51 11.45 7.99
CA ILE A 6 10.11 11.26 8.35
C ILE A 6 9.96 11.60 9.84
N TYR A 7 9.00 12.44 10.16
CA TYR A 7 8.66 12.81 11.55
C TYR A 7 7.20 12.46 11.82
N ASN A 8 6.90 12.06 13.03
CA ASN A 8 5.50 11.94 13.43
C ASN A 8 4.78 13.27 13.24
N PRO A 9 3.51 13.29 12.81
CA PRO A 9 2.70 14.50 12.77
C PRO A 9 2.68 15.19 14.14
N ASP A 10 2.87 16.52 14.18
CA ASP A 10 2.85 17.27 15.45
C ASP A 10 1.47 17.16 16.12
N THR A 11 1.48 16.66 17.36
CA THR A 11 0.25 16.42 18.11
C THR A 11 -0.38 17.67 18.71
N LYS A 12 0.28 18.83 18.67
CA LYS A 12 -0.24 20.10 19.21
C LYS A 12 -1.57 20.52 18.61
N ILE A 13 -1.80 20.20 17.33
CA ILE A 13 -3.05 20.50 16.63
C ILE A 13 -4.19 19.53 17.00
N LYS A 14 -3.88 18.37 17.59
CA LYS A 14 -4.85 17.31 17.86
C LYS A 14 -6.02 17.77 18.74
N ASP A 15 -5.73 18.50 19.79
CA ASP A 15 -6.77 18.98 20.72
C ASP A 15 -7.69 19.99 20.03
N LEU A 16 -7.15 20.83 19.14
CA LEU A 16 -7.94 21.78 18.35
C LEU A 16 -8.83 21.06 17.33
N LEU A 17 -8.30 20.04 16.66
CA LEU A 17 -9.09 19.18 15.74
C LEU A 17 -10.19 18.46 16.51
N GLN A 18 -9.88 17.85 17.65
CA GLN A 18 -10.86 17.17 18.50
C GLN A 18 -11.93 18.14 18.99
N TYR A 19 -11.52 19.36 19.40
CA TYR A 19 -12.46 20.41 19.77
C TYR A 19 -13.39 20.79 18.62
N LYS A 20 -12.84 21.02 17.41
CA LYS A 20 -13.63 21.31 16.20
C LYS A 20 -14.65 20.22 15.92
N VAL A 21 -14.22 18.96 15.86
CA VAL A 21 -15.07 17.78 15.58
C VAL A 21 -16.17 17.62 16.66
N ASN A 22 -15.84 17.83 17.94
CA ASN A 22 -16.79 17.73 19.04
C ASN A 22 -17.84 18.87 19.06
N ASN A 23 -17.58 19.97 18.36
CA ASN A 23 -18.49 21.12 18.27
C ASN A 23 -19.33 21.16 17.00
N LEU A 24 -19.18 20.20 16.10
CA LEU A 24 -20.10 20.01 14.97
C LEU A 24 -21.51 19.64 15.48
N THR A 25 -22.56 20.00 14.72
CA THR A 25 -23.98 19.79 15.10
C THR A 25 -24.38 18.31 15.13
N LYS A 26 -23.74 17.54 16.02
CA LYS A 26 -23.98 16.12 16.22
C LYS A 26 -23.64 15.71 17.65
N PRO A 27 -24.17 14.60 18.18
CA PRO A 27 -23.68 14.03 19.43
C PRO A 27 -22.17 13.73 19.36
N LYS A 28 -21.47 13.93 20.46
CA LYS A 28 -20.03 13.64 20.53
C LYS A 28 -19.77 12.16 20.21
N GLY A 29 -18.85 11.89 19.29
CA GLY A 29 -18.47 10.53 18.90
C GLY A 29 -19.49 9.80 17.99
N SER A 30 -20.59 10.43 17.60
CA SER A 30 -21.68 9.76 16.89
C SER A 30 -21.36 9.37 15.45
N LEU A 31 -20.32 9.93 14.84
CA LEU A 31 -19.84 9.57 13.51
C LEU A 31 -18.61 8.64 13.55
N GLY A 32 -18.20 8.22 14.77
CA GLY A 32 -17.25 7.13 14.98
C GLY A 32 -15.97 7.30 14.15
N ARG A 33 -15.68 6.34 13.28
CA ARG A 33 -14.45 6.28 12.49
C ARG A 33 -14.22 7.48 11.57
N LEU A 34 -15.31 8.14 11.08
CA LEU A 34 -15.16 9.36 10.28
C LEU A 34 -14.51 10.51 11.07
N GLU A 35 -14.80 10.61 12.38
CA GLU A 35 -14.20 11.62 13.25
C GLU A 35 -12.70 11.39 13.42
N GLU A 36 -12.31 10.13 13.62
CA GLU A 36 -10.89 9.74 13.75
C GLU A 36 -10.11 10.01 12.47
N LEU A 37 -10.69 9.66 11.31
CA LEU A 37 -10.07 9.91 10.00
C LEU A 37 -9.90 11.41 9.72
N ALA A 38 -10.90 12.23 10.02
CA ALA A 38 -10.81 13.68 9.87
C ALA A 38 -9.69 14.26 10.73
N ILE A 39 -9.54 13.77 11.97
CA ILE A 39 -8.46 14.18 12.87
C ILE A 39 -7.12 13.70 12.34
N GLN A 40 -7.01 12.44 11.87
CA GLN A 40 -5.78 11.89 11.31
C GLN A 40 -5.29 12.72 10.11
N VAL A 41 -6.16 13.00 9.14
CA VAL A 41 -5.79 13.83 7.97
C VAL A 41 -5.44 15.25 8.39
N GLY A 42 -6.20 15.85 9.32
CA GLY A 42 -5.89 17.15 9.89
C GLY A 42 -4.53 17.21 10.57
N MET A 43 -4.14 16.15 11.29
CA MET A 43 -2.81 16.02 11.89
C MET A 43 -1.72 15.86 10.81
N ILE A 44 -1.92 15.02 9.80
CA ILE A 44 -0.96 14.85 8.70
C ILE A 44 -0.67 16.19 8.04
N GLN A 45 -1.72 16.96 7.72
CA GLN A 45 -1.61 18.24 7.02
C GLN A 45 -1.34 19.44 7.94
N GLN A 46 -1.36 19.24 9.27
CA GLN A 46 -1.26 20.32 10.27
C GLN A 46 -2.31 21.42 10.00
N SER A 47 -3.54 21.01 9.69
CA SER A 47 -4.64 21.90 9.28
C SER A 47 -5.93 21.59 10.03
N LEU A 48 -6.64 22.63 10.48
CA LEU A 48 -8.00 22.50 11.00
C LEU A 48 -9.05 22.35 9.88
N SER A 49 -8.65 22.57 8.63
CA SER A 49 -9.47 22.41 7.43
C SER A 49 -8.70 21.60 6.41
N PRO A 50 -8.51 20.29 6.67
CA PRO A 50 -7.77 19.42 5.74
C PRO A 50 -8.53 19.28 4.41
N GLU A 51 -7.78 19.02 3.34
CA GLU A 51 -8.34 18.85 2.00
C GLU A 51 -7.64 17.69 1.28
N LEU A 52 -8.34 17.03 0.37
CA LEU A 52 -7.79 15.97 -0.47
C LEU A 52 -7.70 16.47 -1.92
N HIS A 53 -6.48 16.49 -2.45
CA HIS A 53 -6.20 17.04 -3.76
C HIS A 53 -5.51 16.04 -4.67
N ASN A 54 -5.97 16.02 -5.92
CA ASN A 54 -5.32 15.33 -7.04
C ASN A 54 -4.92 13.89 -6.70
N PRO A 55 -5.87 13.02 -6.30
CA PRO A 55 -5.57 11.68 -5.84
C PRO A 55 -4.93 10.84 -6.96
N HIS A 56 -3.89 10.08 -6.62
CA HIS A 56 -3.20 9.18 -7.54
C HIS A 56 -3.23 7.75 -7.03
N ASN A 57 -3.38 6.80 -7.96
CA ASN A 57 -3.08 5.40 -7.72
C ASN A 57 -1.88 4.99 -8.58
N ILE A 58 -0.85 4.45 -7.95
CA ILE A 58 0.37 4.03 -8.61
C ILE A 58 0.46 2.51 -8.54
N ILE A 59 0.42 1.85 -9.70
CA ILE A 59 0.68 0.42 -9.82
C ILE A 59 2.15 0.23 -10.17
N PHE A 60 2.89 -0.40 -9.29
CA PHE A 60 4.23 -0.89 -9.59
C PHE A 60 4.14 -2.31 -10.14
N ALA A 61 4.88 -2.62 -11.22
CA ALA A 61 4.83 -3.93 -11.86
C ALA A 61 6.22 -4.55 -12.00
N ALA A 62 6.33 -5.84 -11.64
CA ALA A 62 7.53 -6.63 -11.87
C ALA A 62 7.23 -8.13 -11.92
N ASP A 63 8.11 -8.89 -12.54
CA ASP A 63 8.07 -10.35 -12.53
C ASP A 63 9.00 -10.94 -11.47
N HIS A 64 8.63 -12.13 -10.98
CA HIS A 64 9.31 -12.81 -9.90
C HIS A 64 9.91 -14.14 -10.35
N GLY A 65 11.20 -14.34 -10.11
CA GLY A 65 11.91 -15.59 -10.42
C GLY A 65 11.34 -16.81 -9.70
N ILE A 66 10.69 -16.62 -8.55
CA ILE A 66 10.05 -17.72 -7.81
C ILE A 66 8.94 -18.43 -8.61
N THR A 67 8.42 -17.83 -9.65
CA THR A 67 7.41 -18.46 -10.54
C THR A 67 7.95 -19.70 -11.26
N GLU A 68 9.28 -19.84 -11.38
CA GLU A 68 9.95 -21.04 -11.90
C GLU A 68 9.69 -22.28 -11.03
N GLU A 69 9.31 -22.09 -9.77
CA GLU A 69 8.95 -23.15 -8.84
C GLU A 69 7.44 -23.50 -8.89
N ASN A 70 6.69 -23.03 -9.88
CA ASN A 70 5.26 -23.31 -10.06
C ASN A 70 4.38 -22.93 -8.84
N VAL A 71 4.67 -21.79 -8.20
CA VAL A 71 3.94 -21.27 -7.03
C VAL A 71 2.70 -20.45 -7.38
N SER A 72 2.36 -20.35 -8.65
CA SER A 72 1.17 -19.66 -9.18
C SER A 72 0.52 -20.45 -10.31
N ILE A 73 -0.81 -20.37 -10.43
CA ILE A 73 -1.55 -20.91 -11.60
C ILE A 73 -1.49 -19.97 -12.80
N SER A 74 -1.29 -18.68 -12.56
CA SER A 74 -1.18 -17.68 -13.62
C SER A 74 0.22 -17.72 -14.22
N PRO A 75 0.36 -17.76 -15.53
CA PRO A 75 1.66 -17.66 -16.18
C PRO A 75 2.20 -16.23 -16.05
N ARG A 76 3.53 -16.08 -16.14
CA ARG A 76 4.23 -14.80 -15.93
C ARG A 76 3.78 -13.72 -16.92
N GLU A 77 3.41 -14.08 -18.12
CA GLU A 77 2.96 -13.17 -19.18
C GLU A 77 1.75 -12.32 -18.77
N VAL A 78 0.96 -12.78 -17.82
CA VAL A 78 -0.19 -12.02 -17.28
C VAL A 78 0.25 -10.68 -16.73
N THR A 79 1.44 -10.56 -16.18
CA THR A 79 1.99 -9.30 -15.65
C THR A 79 2.01 -8.20 -16.72
N TRP A 80 2.70 -8.42 -17.85
CA TRP A 80 2.78 -7.41 -18.90
C TRP A 80 1.45 -7.20 -19.63
N GLN A 81 0.65 -8.27 -19.79
CA GLN A 81 -0.68 -8.18 -20.41
C GLN A 81 -1.60 -7.26 -19.63
N GLN A 82 -1.61 -7.39 -18.31
CA GLN A 82 -2.40 -6.51 -17.42
C GLN A 82 -1.90 -5.06 -17.48
N CYS A 83 -0.58 -4.81 -17.48
CA CYS A 83 -0.05 -3.47 -17.63
C CYS A 83 -0.53 -2.79 -18.93
N ILE A 84 -0.50 -3.49 -20.05
CA ILE A 84 -1.04 -2.99 -21.32
C ILE A 84 -2.55 -2.77 -21.23
N HIS A 85 -3.28 -3.71 -20.60
CA HIS A 85 -4.72 -3.63 -20.42
C HIS A 85 -5.13 -2.39 -19.60
N PHE A 86 -4.42 -2.09 -18.51
CA PHE A 86 -4.66 -0.88 -17.71
C PHE A 86 -4.47 0.41 -18.50
N LEU A 87 -3.47 0.46 -19.37
CA LEU A 87 -3.06 1.69 -20.06
C LEU A 87 -3.74 1.90 -21.42
N LYS A 88 -3.95 0.83 -22.20
CA LYS A 88 -4.54 0.92 -23.55
C LYS A 88 -6.04 0.69 -23.55
N SER A 89 -6.51 -0.39 -22.93
CA SER A 89 -7.94 -0.72 -22.90
C SER A 89 -8.70 0.04 -21.85
N ASN A 90 -8.01 0.53 -20.81
CA ASN A 90 -8.60 1.24 -19.67
C ASN A 90 -9.78 0.47 -19.01
N GLY A 91 -9.69 -0.87 -19.03
CA GLY A 91 -10.78 -1.81 -18.68
C GLY A 91 -10.54 -2.66 -17.44
N GLY A 92 -9.39 -2.54 -16.78
CA GLY A 92 -9.08 -3.27 -15.54
C GLY A 92 -9.97 -2.85 -14.36
N GLY A 93 -9.95 -3.65 -13.29
CA GLY A 93 -10.69 -3.35 -12.07
C GLY A 93 -10.33 -1.99 -11.48
N VAL A 94 -9.05 -1.68 -11.43
CA VAL A 94 -8.55 -0.37 -10.98
C VAL A 94 -9.05 0.80 -11.84
N ASN A 95 -9.21 0.60 -13.14
CA ASN A 95 -9.53 1.68 -14.08
C ASN A 95 -10.92 2.28 -13.83
N PHE A 96 -11.96 1.44 -13.63
CA PHE A 96 -13.31 1.98 -13.38
C PHE A 96 -13.38 2.69 -12.03
N LEU A 97 -12.69 2.19 -11.02
CA LEU A 97 -12.62 2.83 -9.70
C LEU A 97 -11.89 4.17 -9.75
N CYS A 98 -10.76 4.23 -10.47
CA CYS A 98 -10.04 5.49 -10.69
C CYS A 98 -10.95 6.53 -11.36
N ARG A 99 -11.66 6.15 -12.44
CA ARG A 99 -12.61 7.06 -13.11
C ARG A 99 -13.74 7.50 -12.19
N GLN A 100 -14.30 6.57 -11.42
CA GLN A 100 -15.41 6.85 -10.50
C GLN A 100 -15.03 7.87 -9.42
N HIS A 101 -13.80 7.80 -8.91
CA HIS A 101 -13.36 8.58 -7.75
C HIS A 101 -12.34 9.67 -8.10
N GLY A 102 -12.08 9.91 -9.38
CA GLY A 102 -11.19 10.99 -9.83
C GLY A 102 -9.71 10.74 -9.56
N PHE A 103 -9.29 9.48 -9.44
CA PHE A 103 -7.88 9.12 -9.32
C PHE A 103 -7.17 9.17 -10.67
N THR A 104 -5.97 9.73 -10.68
CA THR A 104 -5.02 9.57 -11.79
C THR A 104 -4.30 8.23 -11.61
N LEU A 105 -4.44 7.34 -12.61
CA LEU A 105 -3.72 6.07 -12.63
C LEU A 105 -2.36 6.24 -13.27
N LYS A 106 -1.32 5.74 -12.59
CA LYS A 106 0.03 5.56 -13.13
C LYS A 106 0.43 4.09 -13.03
N VAL A 107 1.06 3.57 -14.09
CA VAL A 107 1.63 2.21 -14.11
C VAL A 107 3.12 2.35 -14.32
N VAL A 108 3.90 1.72 -13.45
CA VAL A 108 5.37 1.82 -13.40
C VAL A 108 5.96 0.44 -13.63
N ASP A 109 6.80 0.31 -14.64
CA ASP A 109 7.58 -0.89 -14.87
C ASP A 109 8.81 -0.87 -13.96
N ALA A 110 8.78 -1.67 -12.90
CA ALA A 110 9.89 -1.84 -11.98
C ALA A 110 10.80 -3.01 -12.36
N GLY A 111 10.29 -3.98 -13.13
CA GLY A 111 11.06 -5.17 -13.49
C GLY A 111 10.27 -6.24 -14.23
N VAL A 112 9.38 -5.86 -15.11
CA VAL A 112 8.60 -6.79 -15.95
C VAL A 112 9.52 -7.43 -17.00
N ASP A 113 9.41 -8.72 -17.21
CA ASP A 113 10.16 -9.46 -18.24
C ASP A 113 9.54 -9.30 -19.63
N PHE A 114 9.38 -8.05 -20.01
CA PHE A 114 8.83 -7.64 -21.30
C PHE A 114 9.36 -6.27 -21.69
N ASP A 115 9.59 -6.03 -22.99
CA ASP A 115 9.97 -4.75 -23.52
C ASP A 115 8.71 -4.03 -24.03
N PHE A 116 8.21 -3.08 -23.26
CA PHE A 116 7.00 -2.35 -23.63
C PHE A 116 7.24 -1.43 -24.82
N PRO A 117 6.33 -1.39 -25.82
CA PRO A 117 6.35 -0.37 -26.84
C PRO A 117 6.25 1.05 -26.24
N SER A 118 6.96 2.00 -26.83
CA SER A 118 7.04 3.38 -26.32
C SER A 118 5.70 4.11 -26.28
N ASP A 119 4.71 3.66 -27.06
CA ASP A 119 3.36 4.24 -27.13
C ASP A 119 2.39 3.68 -26.09
N VAL A 120 2.80 2.75 -25.23
CA VAL A 120 1.93 2.16 -24.19
C VAL A 120 1.64 3.17 -23.08
N GLY A 121 2.58 4.06 -22.76
CA GLY A 121 2.43 5.06 -21.71
C GLY A 121 2.80 4.55 -20.31
N ILE A 122 3.47 3.39 -20.21
CA ILE A 122 4.05 2.90 -18.96
C ILE A 122 5.26 3.76 -18.57
N ILE A 123 5.43 4.00 -17.28
CA ILE A 123 6.60 4.72 -16.77
C ILE A 123 7.73 3.73 -16.61
N ASP A 124 8.79 3.88 -17.38
CA ASP A 124 9.96 2.99 -17.34
C ASP A 124 10.87 3.35 -16.16
N MET A 125 10.80 2.52 -15.14
CA MET A 125 11.70 2.53 -13.97
C MET A 125 12.32 1.14 -13.76
N LYS A 126 12.41 0.35 -14.84
CA LYS A 126 12.88 -1.04 -14.82
C LYS A 126 14.30 -1.15 -14.25
N ILE A 127 14.44 -1.92 -13.18
CA ILE A 127 15.74 -2.26 -12.56
C ILE A 127 16.43 -3.35 -13.39
N ARG A 128 15.71 -4.43 -13.60
CA ARG A 128 16.12 -5.61 -14.36
C ARG A 128 14.86 -6.36 -14.78
N LYS A 129 14.92 -7.13 -15.86
CA LYS A 129 13.86 -8.08 -16.23
C LYS A 129 13.81 -9.22 -15.23
N CYS A 130 12.72 -9.33 -14.49
CA CYS A 130 12.46 -10.34 -13.48
C CYS A 130 13.47 -10.38 -12.32
N THR A 131 13.03 -10.65 -11.10
CA THR A 131 13.94 -10.96 -9.98
C THR A 131 14.63 -12.30 -10.19
N ARG A 132 15.69 -12.56 -9.41
CA ARG A 132 16.26 -13.92 -9.30
C ARG A 132 15.33 -14.82 -8.47
N ASN A 133 15.50 -16.14 -8.61
CA ASN A 133 14.75 -17.11 -7.81
C ASN A 133 15.39 -17.27 -6.42
N TYR A 134 14.72 -16.76 -5.41
CA TYR A 134 15.24 -16.75 -4.03
C TYR A 134 15.23 -18.11 -3.32
N VAL A 135 14.83 -19.20 -3.98
CA VAL A 135 15.14 -20.56 -3.52
C VAL A 135 16.63 -20.86 -3.67
N HIS A 136 17.31 -20.21 -4.61
CA HIS A 136 18.70 -20.48 -4.99
C HIS A 136 19.67 -19.35 -4.61
N GLU A 137 19.25 -18.10 -4.79
CA GLU A 137 20.06 -16.90 -4.57
C GLU A 137 19.18 -15.71 -4.18
N PRO A 138 19.69 -14.58 -3.65
CA PRO A 138 18.88 -13.41 -3.35
C PRO A 138 18.10 -12.90 -4.56
N ALA A 139 16.85 -12.47 -4.36
CA ALA A 139 15.99 -11.94 -5.42
C ALA A 139 16.63 -10.76 -6.17
N MET A 140 17.35 -9.92 -5.44
CA MET A 140 18.06 -8.74 -5.96
C MET A 140 19.36 -8.48 -5.20
N THR A 141 20.23 -7.66 -5.79
CA THR A 141 21.43 -7.15 -5.10
C THR A 141 21.07 -5.95 -4.21
N ALA A 142 21.95 -5.56 -3.30
CA ALA A 142 21.80 -4.38 -2.48
C ALA A 142 21.69 -3.10 -3.33
N ASP A 143 22.48 -2.99 -4.40
CA ASP A 143 22.45 -1.84 -5.32
C ASP A 143 21.11 -1.79 -6.09
N GLU A 144 20.58 -2.94 -6.52
CA GLU A 144 19.25 -3.03 -7.16
C GLU A 144 18.14 -2.61 -6.19
N MET A 145 18.23 -3.06 -4.92
CA MET A 145 17.29 -2.66 -3.86
C MET A 145 17.34 -1.15 -3.61
N ASP A 146 18.54 -0.58 -3.48
CA ASP A 146 18.72 0.86 -3.25
C ASP A 146 18.17 1.68 -4.40
N LEU A 147 18.34 1.22 -5.63
CA LEU A 147 17.79 1.85 -6.83
C LEU A 147 16.26 1.77 -6.88
N CYS A 148 15.65 0.65 -6.45
CA CYS A 148 14.19 0.54 -6.30
C CYS A 148 13.65 1.60 -5.34
N ILE A 149 14.24 1.72 -4.16
CA ILE A 149 13.84 2.72 -3.15
C ILE A 149 13.91 4.13 -3.71
N GLU A 150 15.00 4.48 -4.41
CA GLU A 150 15.18 5.82 -5.00
C GLU A 150 14.14 6.10 -6.10
N ARG A 151 13.91 5.15 -7.03
CA ARG A 151 12.93 5.30 -8.11
C ARG A 151 11.50 5.39 -7.60
N GLY A 152 11.14 4.60 -6.57
CA GLY A 152 9.83 4.72 -5.92
C GLY A 152 9.63 6.10 -5.29
N ALA A 153 10.66 6.62 -4.63
CA ALA A 153 10.64 7.95 -4.06
C ALA A 153 10.53 9.05 -5.14
N GLU A 154 11.20 8.89 -6.28
CA GLU A 154 11.13 9.82 -7.41
C GLU A 154 9.70 9.99 -7.94
N ILE A 155 9.00 8.89 -8.20
CA ILE A 155 7.61 8.91 -8.68
C ILE A 155 6.69 9.69 -7.73
N VAL A 156 6.88 9.55 -6.42
CA VAL A 156 6.06 10.26 -5.43
C VAL A 156 6.41 11.75 -5.38
N ARG A 157 7.67 12.12 -5.50
CA ARG A 157 8.06 13.55 -5.63
C ARG A 157 7.38 14.19 -6.83
N ASP A 158 7.37 13.52 -7.98
CA ASP A 158 6.78 14.04 -9.21
C ASP A 158 5.27 14.29 -9.09
N ILE A 159 4.52 13.37 -8.48
CA ILE A 159 3.09 13.59 -8.26
C ILE A 159 2.80 14.65 -7.21
N ASN A 160 3.67 14.79 -6.19
CA ASN A 160 3.51 15.84 -5.19
C ASN A 160 3.72 17.23 -5.76
N ILE A 161 4.69 17.41 -6.69
CA ILE A 161 4.93 18.68 -7.39
C ILE A 161 3.67 19.17 -8.13
N VAL A 162 2.87 18.27 -8.67
CA VAL A 162 1.60 18.61 -9.34
C VAL A 162 0.40 18.68 -8.38
N GLY A 163 0.65 18.75 -7.08
CA GLY A 163 -0.36 19.00 -6.04
C GLY A 163 -1.08 17.77 -5.50
N CYS A 164 -0.56 16.57 -5.73
CA CYS A 164 -1.08 15.36 -5.09
C CYS A 164 -0.73 15.35 -3.59
N ASN A 165 -1.73 15.21 -2.73
CA ASN A 165 -1.53 15.07 -1.28
C ASN A 165 -2.14 13.80 -0.69
N ILE A 166 -2.71 12.95 -1.54
CA ILE A 166 -3.22 11.63 -1.19
C ILE A 166 -2.86 10.63 -2.29
N VAL A 167 -2.26 9.52 -1.91
CA VAL A 167 -1.81 8.48 -2.84
C VAL A 167 -2.21 7.10 -2.35
N SER A 168 -2.63 6.25 -3.27
CA SER A 168 -2.74 4.80 -3.07
C SER A 168 -1.72 4.08 -3.93
N PHE A 169 -1.34 2.89 -3.48
CA PHE A 169 -0.41 2.04 -4.18
C PHE A 169 -1.06 0.70 -4.49
N GLY A 170 -0.86 0.25 -5.71
CA GLY A 170 -1.20 -1.07 -6.18
C GLY A 170 0.05 -1.78 -6.71
N GLU A 171 -0.13 -3.01 -7.08
CA GLU A 171 0.93 -3.85 -7.62
C GLU A 171 0.40 -4.74 -8.76
N MET A 172 1.31 -5.19 -9.59
CA MET A 172 1.09 -6.23 -10.60
C MET A 172 2.37 -7.07 -10.75
N GLY A 173 2.31 -8.31 -10.25
CA GLY A 173 3.47 -9.20 -10.32
C GLY A 173 3.10 -10.64 -9.99
N ILE A 174 3.07 -11.50 -11.00
CA ILE A 174 2.80 -12.92 -10.75
C ILE A 174 3.88 -13.51 -9.86
N GLY A 175 3.49 -14.05 -8.70
CA GLY A 175 4.39 -14.61 -7.68
C GLY A 175 4.62 -13.73 -6.45
N ASN A 176 4.22 -12.46 -6.46
CA ASN A 176 4.49 -11.51 -5.37
C ASN A 176 3.83 -11.85 -4.02
N THR A 177 2.71 -12.58 -4.00
CA THR A 177 2.12 -13.10 -2.75
C THR A 177 3.06 -14.06 -2.02
N SER A 178 3.97 -14.73 -2.75
CA SER A 178 5.02 -15.58 -2.16
C SER A 178 6.05 -14.74 -1.42
N SER A 179 6.55 -13.66 -2.04
CA SER A 179 7.45 -12.68 -1.42
C SER A 179 6.81 -12.03 -0.19
N SER A 180 5.53 -11.65 -0.29
CA SER A 180 4.75 -11.06 0.82
C SER A 180 4.65 -12.03 2.00
N SER A 181 4.38 -13.31 1.75
CA SER A 181 4.32 -14.33 2.82
C SER A 181 5.66 -14.49 3.54
N LEU A 182 6.77 -14.42 2.80
CA LEU A 182 8.13 -14.50 3.38
C LEU A 182 8.49 -13.24 4.17
N TRP A 183 8.18 -12.05 3.66
CA TRP A 183 8.36 -10.81 4.42
C TRP A 183 7.57 -10.83 5.73
N MET A 184 6.29 -11.22 5.64
CA MET A 184 5.43 -11.30 6.82
C MET A 184 6.01 -12.23 7.88
N THR A 185 6.36 -13.47 7.53
CA THR A 185 6.88 -14.44 8.52
C THR A 185 8.23 -14.01 9.10
N CYS A 186 9.12 -13.42 8.29
CA CYS A 186 10.45 -12.97 8.74
C CYS A 186 10.37 -11.75 9.68
N LEU A 187 9.41 -10.84 9.46
CA LEU A 187 9.34 -9.55 10.16
C LEU A 187 8.32 -9.50 11.30
N THR A 188 7.41 -10.48 11.40
CA THR A 188 6.38 -10.53 12.46
C THR A 188 6.48 -11.73 13.40
N ASN A 189 7.27 -12.75 13.07
CA ASN A 189 7.31 -14.07 13.71
C ASN A 189 6.01 -14.89 13.58
N ILE A 190 5.06 -14.50 12.72
CA ILE A 190 3.89 -15.31 12.38
C ILE A 190 4.36 -16.52 11.56
N PRO A 191 3.96 -17.75 11.93
CA PRO A 191 4.39 -18.94 11.22
C PRO A 191 4.06 -18.90 9.72
N LEU A 192 4.99 -19.32 8.87
CA LEU A 192 4.82 -19.31 7.40
C LEU A 192 3.50 -19.95 6.95
N LEU A 193 3.07 -21.03 7.61
CA LEU A 193 1.82 -21.73 7.30
C LEU A 193 0.58 -20.81 7.39
N GLN A 194 0.62 -19.80 8.23
CA GLN A 194 -0.46 -18.82 8.41
C GLN A 194 -0.34 -17.63 7.44
N CYS A 195 0.83 -17.48 6.80
CA CYS A 195 1.10 -16.38 5.86
C CYS A 195 0.83 -16.79 4.41
N VAL A 196 0.85 -18.09 4.09
CA VAL A 196 0.70 -18.60 2.71
C VAL A 196 -0.75 -18.78 2.36
N GLY A 197 -1.17 -18.20 1.24
CA GLY A 197 -2.52 -18.30 0.70
C GLY A 197 -2.58 -18.73 -0.76
N ALA A 198 -3.79 -18.78 -1.28
CA ALA A 198 -4.08 -19.24 -2.64
C ALA A 198 -3.57 -18.27 -3.74
N GLY A 199 -3.27 -17.02 -3.39
CA GLY A 199 -2.89 -16.01 -4.38
C GLY A 199 -3.92 -15.91 -5.50
N ALA A 200 -3.48 -16.04 -6.74
CA ALA A 200 -4.35 -15.98 -7.93
C ALA A 200 -5.39 -17.11 -8.05
N GLY A 201 -5.48 -18.04 -7.08
CA GLY A 201 -6.51 -19.08 -7.06
C GLY A 201 -6.01 -20.51 -7.05
N LEU A 202 -4.84 -20.76 -6.44
CA LEU A 202 -4.34 -22.12 -6.19
C LEU A 202 -5.39 -22.93 -5.39
N ASN A 203 -5.52 -24.19 -5.73
CA ASN A 203 -6.23 -25.16 -4.92
C ASN A 203 -5.37 -25.61 -3.71
N ASP A 204 -5.91 -26.47 -2.83
CA ASP A 204 -5.22 -26.92 -1.62
C ASP A 204 -3.89 -27.62 -1.89
N GLU A 205 -3.76 -28.34 -3.01
CA GLU A 205 -2.52 -28.99 -3.41
C GLU A 205 -1.48 -27.95 -3.83
N GLY A 206 -1.90 -26.95 -4.63
CA GLY A 206 -1.06 -25.84 -5.05
C GLY A 206 -0.61 -24.98 -3.86
N VAL A 207 -1.47 -24.71 -2.88
CA VAL A 207 -1.11 -24.01 -1.65
C VAL A 207 -0.09 -24.80 -0.83
N ARG A 208 -0.25 -26.12 -0.74
CA ARG A 208 0.72 -27.01 -0.07
C ARG A 208 2.06 -27.04 -0.77
N HIS A 209 2.05 -27.08 -2.11
CA HIS A 209 3.27 -26.99 -2.92
C HIS A 209 3.98 -25.65 -2.69
N LYS A 210 3.25 -24.54 -2.80
CA LYS A 210 3.76 -23.20 -2.53
C LYS A 210 4.38 -23.09 -1.14
N TYR A 211 3.70 -23.60 -0.10
CA TYR A 211 4.26 -23.63 1.26
C TYR A 211 5.60 -24.36 1.32
N ASN A 212 5.71 -25.55 0.70
CA ASN A 212 6.94 -26.35 0.70
C ASN A 212 8.09 -25.62 0.00
N VAL A 213 7.82 -24.95 -1.12
CA VAL A 213 8.79 -24.12 -1.85
C VAL A 213 9.27 -22.96 -0.97
N LEU A 214 8.35 -22.21 -0.35
CA LEU A 214 8.71 -21.08 0.49
C LEU A 214 9.43 -21.51 1.78
N LYS A 215 9.06 -22.66 2.34
CA LYS A 215 9.79 -23.26 3.46
C LYS A 215 11.22 -23.61 3.07
N LYS A 216 11.43 -24.22 1.89
CA LYS A 216 12.78 -24.49 1.35
C LYS A 216 13.58 -23.19 1.17
N ALA A 217 12.98 -22.13 0.67
CA ALA A 217 13.64 -20.83 0.54
C ALA A 217 14.09 -20.28 1.91
N LEU A 218 13.23 -20.36 2.95
CA LEU A 218 13.60 -19.99 4.32
C LEU A 218 14.70 -20.88 4.90
N ASP A 219 14.61 -22.19 4.70
CA ASP A 219 15.59 -23.16 5.19
C ASP A 219 16.97 -22.96 4.51
N ASN A 220 17.00 -22.42 3.28
CA ASN A 220 18.22 -22.08 2.54
C ASN A 220 18.79 -20.70 2.90
N TYR A 221 17.99 -19.82 3.48
CA TYR A 221 18.43 -18.46 3.83
C TYR A 221 19.56 -18.49 4.86
N ARG A 222 20.66 -17.81 4.56
CA ARG A 222 21.85 -17.71 5.41
C ARG A 222 22.19 -16.26 5.78
N GLY A 223 21.33 -15.32 5.39
CA GLY A 223 21.49 -13.91 5.75
C GLY A 223 21.15 -13.63 7.21
N ASP A 224 21.35 -12.41 7.61
CA ASP A 224 20.94 -11.89 8.91
C ASP A 224 19.42 -11.58 8.93
N ARG A 225 18.93 -11.06 10.06
CA ARG A 225 17.53 -10.68 10.22
C ARG A 225 17.28 -9.18 10.07
N LEU A 226 18.23 -8.45 9.46
CA LEU A 226 18.01 -7.06 9.13
C LEU A 226 16.89 -6.91 8.08
N VAL A 227 16.14 -5.85 8.18
CA VAL A 227 15.01 -5.60 7.29
C VAL A 227 15.48 -5.53 5.83
N GLU A 228 16.58 -4.85 5.60
CA GLU A 228 17.20 -4.69 4.28
C GLU A 228 17.63 -6.04 3.68
N SER A 229 18.21 -6.91 4.51
CA SER A 229 18.62 -8.25 4.05
C SER A 229 17.43 -9.12 3.67
N ILE A 230 16.35 -9.08 4.46
CA ILE A 230 15.09 -9.79 4.19
C ILE A 230 14.43 -9.22 2.94
N MET A 231 14.38 -7.90 2.82
CA MET A 231 13.79 -7.18 1.67
C MET A 231 14.54 -7.54 0.37
N CYS A 232 15.85 -7.51 0.40
CA CYS A 232 16.71 -7.82 -0.73
C CYS A 232 16.62 -9.31 -1.14
N HIS A 233 16.58 -10.23 -0.16
CA HIS A 233 16.62 -11.67 -0.44
C HIS A 233 15.27 -12.19 -0.98
N PHE A 234 14.15 -11.78 -0.42
CA PHE A 234 12.81 -12.31 -0.73
C PHE A 234 11.91 -11.35 -1.48
N GLY A 235 12.34 -10.14 -1.80
CA GLY A 235 11.50 -9.10 -2.37
C GLY A 235 11.18 -9.25 -3.85
N GLY A 236 10.30 -8.35 -4.32
CA GLY A 236 10.07 -8.04 -5.72
C GLY A 236 10.46 -6.61 -6.00
N TYR A 237 10.86 -6.29 -7.22
CA TYR A 237 11.24 -4.91 -7.57
C TYR A 237 10.10 -3.93 -7.37
N GLU A 238 8.86 -4.33 -7.73
CA GLU A 238 7.65 -3.53 -7.53
C GLU A 238 7.33 -3.31 -6.05
N MET A 239 7.56 -4.34 -5.21
CA MET A 239 7.31 -4.25 -3.78
C MET A 239 8.32 -3.32 -3.10
N VAL A 240 9.60 -3.45 -3.43
CA VAL A 240 10.66 -2.59 -2.88
C VAL A 240 10.52 -1.16 -3.37
N MET A 241 10.10 -0.96 -4.62
CA MET A 241 9.80 0.36 -5.16
C MET A 241 8.61 1.01 -4.44
N ALA A 242 7.57 0.22 -4.11
CA ALA A 242 6.44 0.69 -3.30
C ALA A 242 6.87 1.07 -1.87
N VAL A 243 7.81 0.35 -1.25
CA VAL A 243 8.39 0.76 0.06
C VAL A 243 9.03 2.14 -0.05
N GLY A 244 9.88 2.39 -1.06
CA GLY A 244 10.49 3.71 -1.29
C GLY A 244 9.46 4.81 -1.53
N ALA A 245 8.40 4.50 -2.27
CA ALA A 245 7.28 5.40 -2.54
C ALA A 245 6.51 5.75 -1.24
N MET A 246 6.21 4.77 -0.39
CA MET A 246 5.52 4.99 0.89
C MET A 246 6.35 5.86 1.83
N LEU A 247 7.66 5.62 1.92
CA LEU A 247 8.56 6.43 2.74
C LEU A 247 8.62 7.88 2.24
N GLN A 248 8.69 8.09 0.93
CA GLN A 248 8.70 9.43 0.35
C GLN A 248 7.36 10.16 0.53
N ALA A 249 6.23 9.44 0.44
CA ALA A 249 4.92 10.02 0.68
C ALA A 249 4.80 10.52 2.14
N ALA A 250 5.28 9.76 3.11
CA ALA A 250 5.30 10.16 4.51
C ALA A 250 6.24 11.37 4.74
N GLU A 251 7.45 11.38 4.15
CA GLU A 251 8.37 12.52 4.22
C GLU A 251 7.74 13.81 3.68
N LEU A 252 6.93 13.71 2.62
CA LEU A 252 6.17 14.81 2.01
C LEU A 252 4.82 15.09 2.70
N LYS A 253 4.54 14.41 3.82
CA LYS A 253 3.29 14.57 4.60
C LYS A 253 2.03 14.33 3.76
N MET A 254 2.10 13.36 2.85
CA MET A 254 0.94 12.91 2.08
C MET A 254 0.15 11.86 2.86
N THR A 255 -1.17 11.81 2.66
CA THR A 255 -2.00 10.70 3.15
C THR A 255 -1.79 9.48 2.26
N ILE A 256 -1.52 8.32 2.87
CA ILE A 256 -1.26 7.06 2.17
C ILE A 256 -2.45 6.13 2.39
N LEU A 257 -3.15 5.78 1.31
CA LEU A 257 -4.21 4.77 1.33
C LEU A 257 -3.61 3.40 1.00
N ILE A 258 -3.65 2.49 1.99
CA ILE A 258 -3.10 1.14 1.88
C ILE A 258 -4.16 0.18 1.33
N ASP A 259 -3.78 -0.56 0.31
CA ASP A 259 -4.59 -1.60 -0.30
C ASP A 259 -4.62 -2.89 0.53
N GLY A 260 -4.51 -4.04 -0.10
CA GLY A 260 -4.62 -5.36 0.50
C GLY A 260 -3.30 -5.91 1.07
N PHE A 261 -3.21 -7.24 1.07
CA PHE A 261 -2.15 -8.01 1.72
C PHE A 261 -0.72 -7.61 1.30
N ILE A 262 -0.48 -7.44 -0.01
CA ILE A 262 0.86 -7.15 -0.54
C ILE A 262 1.29 -5.74 -0.14
N MET A 263 0.44 -4.73 -0.34
CA MET A 263 0.77 -3.35 0.03
C MET A 263 0.87 -3.14 1.55
N THR A 264 0.11 -3.91 2.35
CA THR A 264 0.27 -3.93 3.81
C THR A 264 1.62 -4.52 4.22
N ASN A 265 2.14 -5.54 3.49
CA ASN A 265 3.50 -6.05 3.70
C ASN A 265 4.58 -5.02 3.29
N CYS A 266 4.37 -4.26 2.22
CA CYS A 266 5.26 -3.16 1.87
C CYS A 266 5.30 -2.10 2.97
N LEU A 267 4.15 -1.76 3.55
CA LEU A 267 4.10 -0.83 4.69
C LEU A 267 4.72 -1.44 5.96
N LEU A 268 4.57 -2.75 6.20
CA LEU A 268 5.28 -3.42 7.30
C LEU A 268 6.79 -3.20 7.17
N VAL A 269 7.37 -3.45 5.98
CA VAL A 269 8.79 -3.21 5.71
C VAL A 269 9.15 -1.74 5.93
N ALA A 270 8.39 -0.83 5.34
CA ALA A 270 8.58 0.61 5.52
C ALA A 270 8.58 1.03 7.00
N SER A 271 7.65 0.48 7.80
CA SER A 271 7.52 0.76 9.23
C SER A 271 8.63 0.14 10.09
N ARG A 272 9.27 -0.91 9.62
CA ARG A 272 10.45 -1.47 10.29
C ARG A 272 11.71 -0.65 10.02
N LEU A 273 11.78 0.00 8.86
CA LEU A 273 12.85 0.95 8.52
C LEU A 273 12.62 2.31 9.19
N TYR A 274 11.40 2.83 9.11
CA TYR A 274 11.00 4.14 9.63
C TYR A 274 9.61 4.03 10.28
N PRO A 275 9.52 3.78 11.59
CA PRO A 275 8.23 3.63 12.30
C PRO A 275 7.29 4.83 12.14
N GLU A 276 7.84 6.01 11.89
CA GLU A 276 7.13 7.27 11.71
C GLU A 276 6.26 7.31 10.44
N VAL A 277 6.34 6.31 9.55
CA VAL A 277 5.47 6.19 8.36
C VAL A 277 4.04 5.83 8.73
N LEU A 278 3.83 5.06 9.82
CA LEU A 278 2.51 4.53 10.18
C LEU A 278 1.43 5.59 10.39
N PRO A 279 1.68 6.73 11.05
CA PRO A 279 0.66 7.78 11.22
C PRO A 279 0.13 8.37 9.91
N TYR A 280 0.84 8.23 8.80
CA TYR A 280 0.44 8.71 7.48
C TYR A 280 -0.44 7.71 6.73
N ALA A 281 -0.52 6.47 7.19
CA ALA A 281 -1.22 5.36 6.53
C ALA A 281 -2.67 5.20 7.02
N ILE A 282 -3.58 5.00 6.07
CA ILE A 282 -4.97 4.63 6.29
C ILE A 282 -5.21 3.32 5.55
N PHE A 283 -5.64 2.29 6.27
CA PHE A 283 -5.84 0.95 5.72
C PHE A 283 -7.22 0.86 5.07
N GLY A 284 -7.25 0.69 3.74
CA GLY A 284 -8.48 0.74 2.95
C GLY A 284 -9.40 -0.44 3.23
N HIS A 285 -8.88 -1.66 3.18
CA HIS A 285 -9.70 -2.84 3.39
C HIS A 285 -8.95 -4.02 4.01
N CYS A 286 -9.71 -4.94 4.61
CA CYS A 286 -9.24 -6.27 4.90
C CYS A 286 -9.41 -7.13 3.64
N SER A 287 -8.32 -7.55 3.03
CA SER A 287 -8.34 -8.46 1.88
C SER A 287 -8.64 -9.89 2.34
N ASN A 288 -9.32 -10.66 1.48
CA ASN A 288 -9.59 -12.10 1.70
C ASN A 288 -8.37 -13.00 1.38
N GLU A 289 -7.15 -12.44 1.47
CA GLU A 289 -5.91 -13.22 1.40
C GLU A 289 -5.55 -13.78 2.78
N SER A 290 -5.06 -15.04 2.77
CA SER A 290 -4.58 -15.68 4.00
C SER A 290 -3.51 -14.83 4.68
N GLY A 291 -3.60 -14.71 6.00
CA GLY A 291 -2.64 -13.96 6.79
C GLY A 291 -2.89 -12.45 6.86
N HIS A 292 -3.71 -11.84 5.99
CA HIS A 292 -3.90 -10.39 6.01
C HIS A 292 -4.48 -9.88 7.34
N THR A 293 -5.48 -10.55 7.89
CA THR A 293 -6.02 -10.22 9.22
C THR A 293 -4.93 -10.27 10.30
N LEU A 294 -4.12 -11.33 10.30
CA LEU A 294 -3.01 -11.47 11.25
C LEU A 294 -1.95 -10.37 11.08
N LEU A 295 -1.71 -9.94 9.85
CA LEU A 295 -0.79 -8.84 9.56
C LEU A 295 -1.33 -7.49 10.07
N LEU A 296 -2.62 -7.22 9.85
CA LEU A 296 -3.29 -6.02 10.38
C LEU A 296 -3.25 -5.99 11.91
N ASP A 297 -3.51 -7.14 12.57
CA ASP A 297 -3.41 -7.31 14.01
C ASP A 297 -1.98 -7.06 14.51
N ALA A 298 -0.97 -7.61 13.81
CA ALA A 298 0.44 -7.42 14.15
C ALA A 298 0.91 -5.95 14.03
N LEU A 299 0.29 -5.18 13.14
CA LEU A 299 0.49 -3.74 13.00
C LEU A 299 -0.39 -2.92 13.95
N ASN A 300 -1.33 -3.57 14.66
CA ASN A 300 -2.34 -2.94 15.53
C ASN A 300 -3.16 -1.87 14.78
N VAL A 301 -3.68 -2.22 13.60
CA VAL A 301 -4.43 -1.32 12.73
C VAL A 301 -5.78 -1.90 12.33
N HIS A 302 -6.72 -1.00 12.01
CA HIS A 302 -8.09 -1.37 11.64
C HIS A 302 -8.41 -0.84 10.25
N PRO A 303 -8.70 -1.73 9.29
CA PRO A 303 -9.10 -1.34 7.93
C PRO A 303 -10.51 -0.74 7.91
N LEU A 304 -10.80 0.06 6.89
CA LEU A 304 -12.10 0.73 6.72
C LEU A 304 -13.18 -0.22 6.19
N LEU A 305 -12.81 -1.13 5.29
CA LEU A 305 -13.75 -2.02 4.59
C LEU A 305 -13.39 -3.49 4.81
N ASN A 306 -14.42 -4.33 4.78
CA ASN A 306 -14.30 -5.77 4.63
C ASN A 306 -15.31 -6.23 3.56
N LEU A 307 -14.86 -6.36 2.31
CA LEU A 307 -15.67 -6.71 1.14
C LEU A 307 -15.24 -8.04 0.51
N GLU A 308 -14.42 -8.82 1.21
CA GLU A 308 -13.88 -10.10 0.75
C GLU A 308 -13.09 -9.99 -0.58
N MET A 309 -12.61 -8.78 -0.91
CA MET A 309 -11.82 -8.52 -2.11
C MET A 309 -10.41 -9.11 -1.98
N ARG A 310 -9.85 -9.58 -3.12
CA ARG A 310 -8.48 -10.10 -3.22
C ARG A 310 -7.88 -9.86 -4.61
N LEU A 311 -8.24 -8.75 -5.24
CA LEU A 311 -7.78 -8.43 -6.60
C LEU A 311 -6.39 -7.80 -6.60
N GLY A 312 -6.07 -6.90 -5.67
CA GLY A 312 -4.88 -6.05 -5.71
C GLY A 312 -5.10 -4.79 -6.55
N GLU A 313 -4.07 -4.33 -7.25
CA GLU A 313 -4.08 -3.17 -8.15
C GLU A 313 -4.37 -1.82 -7.43
N GLY A 314 -4.47 -1.77 -6.11
CA GLY A 314 -4.92 -0.61 -5.34
C GLY A 314 -6.44 -0.50 -5.21
N THR A 315 -7.19 -1.52 -5.66
CA THR A 315 -8.65 -1.45 -5.76
C THR A 315 -9.35 -1.30 -4.40
N GLY A 316 -8.90 -1.99 -3.38
CA GLY A 316 -9.49 -1.88 -2.04
C GLY A 316 -9.22 -0.52 -1.39
N ALA A 317 -8.06 0.06 -1.64
CA ALA A 317 -7.73 1.42 -1.22
C ALA A 317 -8.67 2.44 -1.87
N ILE A 318 -8.85 2.37 -3.19
CA ILE A 318 -9.73 3.30 -3.92
C ILE A 318 -11.19 3.13 -3.50
N CYS A 319 -11.65 1.89 -3.25
CA CYS A 319 -13.00 1.63 -2.70
C CYS A 319 -13.23 2.31 -1.34
N ALA A 320 -12.19 2.47 -0.52
CA ALA A 320 -12.28 3.13 0.79
C ALA A 320 -12.23 4.67 0.70
N TYR A 321 -11.75 5.23 -0.41
CA TYR A 321 -11.58 6.67 -0.59
C TYR A 321 -12.83 7.50 -0.30
N PRO A 322 -14.07 7.13 -0.74
CA PRO A 322 -15.28 7.90 -0.43
C PRO A 322 -15.54 8.07 1.07
N ILE A 323 -15.13 7.11 1.90
CA ILE A 323 -15.24 7.21 3.36
C ILE A 323 -14.28 8.28 3.88
N LEU A 324 -13.06 8.31 3.37
CA LEU A 324 -12.08 9.33 3.74
C LEU A 324 -12.49 10.72 3.25
N ASP A 325 -12.99 10.84 2.02
CA ASP A 325 -13.54 12.11 1.48
C ASP A 325 -14.70 12.60 2.35
N SER A 326 -15.60 11.69 2.75
CA SER A 326 -16.70 12.01 3.67
C SER A 326 -16.21 12.52 5.03
N ALA A 327 -15.12 11.95 5.57
CA ALA A 327 -14.53 12.41 6.83
C ALA A 327 -13.96 13.85 6.71
N VAL A 328 -13.29 14.13 5.60
CA VAL A 328 -12.71 15.45 5.32
C VAL A 328 -13.82 16.47 5.04
N ARG A 329 -14.87 16.10 4.32
CA ARG A 329 -16.06 16.96 4.12
C ARG A 329 -16.80 17.22 5.43
N MET A 330 -16.94 16.20 6.28
CA MET A 330 -17.59 16.34 7.59
C MET A 330 -16.96 17.48 8.41
N ILE A 331 -15.65 17.50 8.57
CA ILE A 331 -14.99 18.53 9.38
C ILE A 331 -15.03 19.92 8.77
N ASN A 332 -15.20 20.03 7.44
CA ASN A 332 -15.21 21.30 6.72
C ASN A 332 -16.61 21.86 6.44
N GLU A 333 -17.59 20.99 6.16
CA GLU A 333 -18.91 21.39 5.66
C GLU A 333 -20.00 21.36 6.73
N MET A 334 -19.84 20.54 7.80
CA MET A 334 -20.83 20.57 8.89
C MET A 334 -20.71 21.85 9.72
N ASP A 335 -21.86 22.44 10.01
CA ASP A 335 -21.93 23.59 10.90
C ASP A 335 -21.58 23.21 12.36
N SER A 336 -20.97 24.14 13.08
CA SER A 336 -20.86 24.04 14.54
C SER A 336 -22.24 24.33 15.18
N PHE A 337 -22.42 23.91 16.45
CA PHE A 337 -23.62 24.26 17.21
C PHE A 337 -23.89 25.78 17.25
N GLU A 338 -22.85 26.57 17.36
CA GLU A 338 -22.92 28.03 17.36
C GLU A 338 -23.38 28.57 16.03
N LYS A 339 -22.74 28.17 14.90
CA LYS A 339 -23.08 28.62 13.56
C LYS A 339 -24.48 28.17 13.12
N GLY A 340 -24.84 26.91 13.42
CA GLY A 340 -26.17 26.35 13.14
C GLY A 340 -27.28 26.81 14.08
N LYS A 341 -26.95 27.56 15.12
CA LYS A 341 -27.90 27.98 16.18
C LYS A 341 -28.68 26.82 16.81
N VAL A 342 -28.02 25.68 16.93
CA VAL A 342 -28.56 24.45 17.54
C VAL A 342 -28.15 24.42 18.99
N THR A 343 -29.09 24.13 19.89
CA THR A 343 -28.81 24.03 21.32
C THR A 343 -27.89 22.80 21.59
N LYS A 344 -26.73 23.06 22.16
CA LYS A 344 -25.82 22.00 22.60
C LYS A 344 -26.33 21.42 23.92
N TYR A 345 -26.66 20.11 23.95
CA TYR A 345 -27.31 19.46 25.09
C TYR A 345 -26.38 18.50 25.89
N PHE A 346 -25.13 18.41 25.52
CA PHE A 346 -24.11 17.60 26.20
C PHE A 346 -22.88 18.45 26.54
N ASN A 347 -22.21 18.12 27.64
CA ASN A 347 -21.04 18.84 28.19
C ASN A 347 -21.24 20.36 28.31
N LYS A 348 -21.92 20.75 29.37
CA LYS A 348 -21.70 22.09 29.91
C LYS A 348 -20.41 22.12 30.70
#